data_1695a468de7568cfb9ae2667dc57e3e7
#
_entry.id   1695a468de7568cfb9ae2667dc57e3e7
#
_cell.length_a   1.000
_cell.length_b   1.000
_cell.length_c   1.000
_cell.angle_alpha   90.00
_cell.angle_beta   90.00
_cell.angle_gamma   90.00
#
_symmetry.space_group_name_H-M   'P 1'
#
loop_
_entity.id
_entity.type
_entity.pdbx_description
1 polymer ?
#
loop_
_entity_poly.entity_id
_entity_poly.type
_entity_poly.pdbx_seq_one_letter_code
_entity_poly.pdbx_strand_id
1 'polypeptide(L)'
;TPILSIDVNASAEETAKEMLKEGVSCLLVHEKENFVGIITEKDLVRRVLAKEKEAKNIKTHSVMSKPIITMDHYLSRSDANILMQRKKIKHLVVTEHKKPVGILTPKDMIT
;
A
#
# COMPACT_ATOMS: atom_id res chain seq x y z
N THR A 1 7.11 0.72 9.76
CA THR A 1 7.22 -0.17 8.59
C THR A 1 8.03 0.50 7.51
N PRO A 2 9.06 -0.17 6.97
CA PRO A 2 9.89 0.42 5.92
C PRO A 2 9.09 0.68 4.65
N ILE A 3 9.57 1.62 3.86
CA ILE A 3 8.98 1.94 2.56
C ILE A 3 9.57 0.98 1.52
N LEU A 4 8.69 0.15 0.95
CA LEU A 4 9.04 -0.75 -0.14
C LEU A 4 8.09 -0.47 -1.29
N SER A 5 8.56 -0.63 -2.51
CA SER A 5 7.74 -0.30 -3.67
C SER A 5 7.89 -1.31 -4.79
N ILE A 6 6.96 -1.27 -5.72
CA ILE A 6 6.93 -2.14 -6.90
C ILE A 6 6.57 -1.27 -8.12
N ASP A 7 7.08 -1.65 -9.27
CA ASP A 7 6.80 -0.92 -10.52
C ASP A 7 5.35 -1.14 -10.96
N VAL A 8 4.74 -0.12 -11.56
CA VAL A 8 3.35 -0.18 -12.07
C VAL A 8 3.13 -1.32 -13.08
N ASN A 9 4.18 -1.70 -13.81
CA ASN A 9 4.09 -2.73 -14.83
C ASN A 9 4.42 -4.13 -14.33
N ALA A 10 4.80 -4.27 -13.06
CA ALA A 10 4.99 -5.60 -12.46
C ALA A 10 3.65 -6.31 -12.43
N SER A 11 3.67 -7.63 -12.57
CA SER A 11 2.45 -8.41 -12.47
C SER A 11 1.96 -8.52 -11.04
N ALA A 12 0.68 -8.83 -10.87
CA ALA A 12 0.12 -9.09 -9.55
C ALA A 12 0.85 -10.27 -8.88
N GLU A 13 1.27 -11.26 -9.67
CA GLU A 13 2.05 -12.40 -9.16
C GLU A 13 3.40 -11.95 -8.60
N GLU A 14 4.14 -11.13 -9.35
CA GLU A 14 5.42 -10.59 -8.89
C GLU A 14 5.24 -9.75 -7.62
N THR A 15 4.16 -8.98 -7.56
CA THR A 15 3.83 -8.16 -6.40
C THR A 15 3.57 -9.03 -5.16
N ALA A 16 2.78 -10.10 -5.32
CA ALA A 16 2.51 -11.02 -4.23
C ALA A 16 3.78 -11.70 -3.73
N LYS A 17 4.67 -12.10 -4.65
CA LYS A 17 5.95 -12.72 -4.30
C LYS A 17 6.84 -11.75 -3.53
N GLU A 18 6.85 -10.48 -3.92
CA GLU A 18 7.63 -9.46 -3.23
C GLU A 18 7.10 -9.22 -1.81
N MET A 19 5.78 -9.19 -1.64
CA MET A 19 5.17 -9.06 -0.32
C MET A 19 5.57 -10.23 0.59
N LEU A 20 5.56 -11.43 0.04
CA LEU A 20 5.94 -12.63 0.80
C LEU A 20 7.42 -12.59 1.17
N LYS A 21 8.27 -12.24 0.23
CA LYS A 21 9.72 -12.16 0.44
C LYS A 21 10.08 -11.15 1.51
N GLU A 22 9.47 -9.98 1.47
CA GLU A 22 9.76 -8.89 2.40
C GLU A 22 8.95 -8.95 3.69
N GLY A 23 7.97 -9.85 3.77
CA GLY A 23 7.14 -9.99 4.96
C GLY A 23 6.24 -8.78 5.22
N VAL A 24 5.73 -8.17 4.15
CA VAL A 24 4.87 -6.98 4.25
C VAL A 24 3.51 -7.24 3.61
N SER A 25 2.50 -6.47 4.05
CA SER A 25 1.13 -6.61 3.55
C SER A 25 0.76 -5.55 2.51
N CYS A 26 1.68 -4.66 2.20
CA CYS A 26 1.46 -3.64 1.18
C CYS A 26 2.79 -3.18 0.58
N LEU A 27 2.69 -2.61 -0.61
CA LEU A 27 3.80 -1.98 -1.30
C LEU A 27 3.29 -0.68 -1.90
N LEU A 28 4.13 0.35 -1.91
CA LEU A 28 3.84 1.51 -2.73
C LEU A 28 4.08 1.13 -4.18
N VAL A 29 3.33 1.75 -5.07
CA VAL A 29 3.46 1.49 -6.51
C VAL A 29 4.08 2.72 -7.15
N HIS A 30 5.18 2.51 -7.87
CA HIS A 30 5.87 3.62 -8.51
C HIS A 30 5.83 3.52 -10.03
N GLU A 31 5.82 4.69 -10.64
CA GLU A 31 6.02 4.85 -12.08
C GLU A 31 7.19 5.81 -12.23
N LYS A 32 8.32 5.28 -12.70
CA LYS A 32 9.59 6.01 -12.71
C LYS A 32 9.92 6.46 -11.27
N GLU A 33 10.04 7.75 -11.01
CA GLU A 33 10.40 8.26 -9.69
C GLU A 33 9.21 8.67 -8.83
N ASN A 34 7.99 8.50 -9.34
CA ASN A 34 6.79 8.94 -8.64
C ASN A 34 6.01 7.78 -8.06
N PHE A 35 5.51 7.95 -6.83
CA PHE A 35 4.59 7.00 -6.24
C PHE A 35 3.17 7.35 -6.72
N VAL A 36 2.51 6.39 -7.34
CA VAL A 36 1.21 6.62 -7.97
C VAL A 36 0.06 5.86 -7.31
N GLY A 37 0.36 4.95 -6.41
CA GLY A 37 -0.67 4.18 -5.73
C GLY A 37 -0.10 3.29 -4.65
N ILE A 38 -0.96 2.50 -4.04
CA ILE A 38 -0.58 1.49 -3.06
C ILE A 38 -1.28 0.18 -3.41
N ILE A 39 -0.59 -0.93 -3.27
CA ILE A 39 -1.16 -2.25 -3.49
C ILE A 39 -1.08 -3.04 -2.20
N THR A 40 -2.20 -3.63 -1.78
CA THR A 40 -2.30 -4.35 -0.52
C THR A 40 -2.72 -5.80 -0.77
N GLU A 41 -2.58 -6.64 0.26
CA GLU A 41 -3.07 -8.03 0.19
C GLU A 41 -4.57 -8.05 -0.11
N LYS A 42 -5.32 -7.10 0.45
CA LYS A 42 -6.75 -6.97 0.21
C LYS A 42 -7.05 -6.72 -1.27
N ASP A 43 -6.24 -5.88 -1.93
CA ASP A 43 -6.38 -5.61 -3.35
C ASP A 43 -6.17 -6.88 -4.17
N LEU A 44 -5.14 -7.67 -3.81
CA LEU A 44 -4.86 -8.92 -4.52
C LEU A 44 -5.98 -9.94 -4.33
N VAL A 45 -6.50 -10.06 -3.11
CA VAL A 45 -7.60 -10.98 -2.82
C VAL A 45 -8.87 -10.57 -3.57
N ARG A 46 -9.26 -9.29 -3.45
CA ARG A 46 -10.54 -8.82 -3.99
C ARG A 46 -10.55 -8.60 -5.49
N ARG A 47 -9.42 -8.15 -6.05
CA ARG A 47 -9.38 -7.72 -7.45
C ARG A 47 -8.70 -8.70 -8.38
N VAL A 48 -8.00 -9.68 -7.83
CA VAL A 48 -7.35 -10.73 -8.62
C VAL A 48 -7.95 -12.09 -8.30
N LEU A 49 -7.75 -12.59 -7.08
CA LEU A 49 -8.20 -13.93 -6.70
C LEU A 49 -9.71 -14.10 -6.75
N ALA A 50 -10.45 -13.20 -6.11
CA ALA A 50 -11.92 -13.28 -6.09
C ALA A 50 -12.56 -13.05 -7.46
N LYS A 51 -11.83 -12.43 -8.39
CA LYS A 51 -12.28 -12.22 -9.77
C LYS A 51 -11.81 -13.31 -10.71
N GLU A 52 -11.15 -14.34 -10.18
CA GLU A 52 -10.65 -15.49 -10.96
C GLU A 52 -9.70 -15.07 -12.09
N LYS A 53 -8.92 -14.01 -11.88
CA LYS A 53 -7.96 -13.53 -12.87
C LYS A 53 -6.61 -14.20 -12.70
N GLU A 54 -5.89 -14.32 -13.81
CA GLU A 54 -4.54 -14.87 -13.81
C GLU A 54 -3.56 -13.81 -13.32
N ALA A 55 -3.03 -14.00 -12.11
CA ALA A 55 -2.15 -13.01 -11.47
C ALA A 55 -0.93 -12.66 -12.33
N LYS A 56 -0.38 -13.60 -13.07
CA LYS A 56 0.79 -13.36 -13.93
C LYS A 56 0.49 -12.44 -15.12
N ASN A 57 -0.78 -12.30 -15.49
CA ASN A 57 -1.21 -11.51 -16.64
C ASN A 57 -1.83 -10.16 -16.24
N ILE A 58 -1.91 -9.86 -14.95
CA ILE A 58 -2.52 -8.62 -14.45
C ILE A 58 -1.41 -7.65 -14.01
N LYS A 59 -1.43 -6.46 -14.56
CA LYS A 59 -0.49 -5.41 -14.15
C LYS A 59 -0.93 -4.78 -12.84
N THR A 60 0.04 -4.49 -11.97
CA THR A 60 -0.24 -3.90 -10.66
C THR A 60 -1.05 -2.61 -10.77
N HIS A 61 -0.78 -1.77 -11.77
CA HIS A 61 -1.51 -0.51 -11.92
C HIS A 61 -3.02 -0.70 -12.11
N SER A 62 -3.47 -1.84 -12.59
CA SER A 62 -4.90 -2.07 -12.83
C SER A 62 -5.65 -2.51 -11.59
N VAL A 63 -4.95 -2.92 -10.53
CA VAL A 63 -5.58 -3.40 -9.29
C VAL A 63 -5.14 -2.64 -8.04
N MET A 64 -4.22 -1.71 -8.15
CA MET A 64 -3.78 -0.90 -7.02
C MET A 64 -4.88 0.06 -6.55
N SER A 65 -4.75 0.55 -5.33
CA SER A 65 -5.63 1.58 -4.78
C SER A 65 -4.98 2.95 -4.98
N LYS A 66 -5.78 3.95 -5.29
CA LYS A 66 -5.34 5.33 -5.47
C LYS A 66 -6.50 6.28 -5.18
N PRO A 67 -6.21 7.53 -4.77
CA PRO A 67 -4.89 8.07 -4.49
C PRO A 67 -4.28 7.46 -3.22
N ILE A 68 -2.98 7.68 -3.02
CA ILE A 68 -2.32 7.30 -1.77
C ILE A 68 -2.84 8.22 -0.67
N ILE A 69 -3.31 7.66 0.43
CA ILE A 69 -3.75 8.45 1.58
C ILE A 69 -2.54 8.68 2.48
N THR A 70 -2.22 9.92 2.73
CA THR A 70 -1.01 10.30 3.48
C THR A 70 -1.34 11.09 4.73
N MET A 71 -0.37 11.13 5.64
CA MET A 71 -0.44 11.93 6.86
C MET A 71 0.97 12.43 7.17
N ASP A 72 1.09 13.70 7.56
CA ASP A 72 2.39 14.23 7.94
C ASP A 72 2.88 13.62 9.24
N HIS A 73 4.19 13.44 9.34
CA HIS A 73 4.84 12.74 10.45
C HIS A 73 4.62 13.37 11.83
N TYR A 74 4.31 14.67 11.89
CA TYR A 74 4.10 15.35 13.15
C TYR A 74 2.69 15.17 13.74
N LEU A 75 1.79 14.54 13.01
CA LEU A 75 0.43 14.27 13.52
C LEU A 75 0.45 13.09 14.48
N SER A 76 -0.52 13.07 15.40
CA SER A 76 -0.55 12.07 16.46
C SER A 76 -1.09 10.72 15.98
N ARG A 77 -0.86 9.69 16.81
CA ARG A 77 -1.46 8.36 16.56
C ARG A 77 -2.99 8.42 16.57
N SER A 78 -3.56 9.28 17.41
CA SER A 78 -5.00 9.50 17.43
C SER A 78 -5.51 10.01 16.10
N ASP A 79 -4.80 10.98 15.51
CA ASP A 79 -5.13 11.52 14.19
C ASP A 79 -5.04 10.44 13.13
N ALA A 80 -3.99 9.60 13.20
CA ALA A 80 -3.80 8.49 12.25
C ALA A 80 -4.95 7.51 12.34
N ASN A 81 -5.35 7.14 13.56
CA ASN A 81 -6.44 6.19 13.77
C ASN A 81 -7.77 6.72 13.23
N ILE A 82 -8.06 8.00 13.51
CA ILE A 82 -9.28 8.65 13.00
C ILE A 82 -9.30 8.64 11.48
N LEU A 83 -8.17 8.99 10.87
CA LEU A 83 -8.06 9.03 9.41
C LEU A 83 -8.26 7.64 8.79
N MET A 84 -7.63 6.61 9.38
CA MET A 84 -7.78 5.24 8.89
C MET A 84 -9.23 4.76 9.00
N GLN A 85 -9.91 5.08 10.09
CA GLN A 85 -11.31 4.71 10.28
C GLN A 85 -12.22 5.45 9.30
N ARG A 86 -12.00 6.75 9.15
CA ARG A 86 -12.80 7.58 8.24
C ARG A 86 -12.67 7.14 6.79
N LYS A 87 -11.46 6.80 6.36
CA LYS A 87 -11.18 6.37 5.00
C LYS A 87 -11.36 4.87 4.79
N LYS A 88 -11.61 4.11 5.87
CA LYS A 88 -11.76 2.65 5.84
C LYS A 88 -10.54 1.96 5.24
N ILE A 89 -9.36 2.41 5.66
CA ILE A 89 -8.08 1.86 5.21
C ILE A 89 -7.29 1.30 6.39
N LYS A 90 -6.40 0.38 6.09
CA LYS A 90 -5.53 -0.25 7.10
C LYS A 90 -4.06 0.05 6.89
N HIS A 91 -3.74 0.90 5.93
CA HIS A 91 -2.38 1.33 5.63
C HIS A 91 -2.39 2.82 5.37
N LEU A 92 -1.60 3.55 6.13
CA LEU A 92 -1.53 5.01 6.03
C LEU A 92 -0.08 5.40 5.81
N VAL A 93 0.17 6.08 4.70
CA VAL A 93 1.52 6.51 4.37
C VAL A 93 1.86 7.77 5.15
N VAL A 94 2.96 7.72 5.90
CA VAL A 94 3.44 8.86 6.68
C VAL A 94 4.47 9.61 5.84
N THR A 95 4.32 10.92 5.75
CA THR A 95 5.21 11.77 4.96
C THR A 95 6.00 12.73 5.83
N GLU A 96 7.18 13.09 5.35
CA GLU A 96 8.01 14.15 5.89
C GLU A 96 8.51 14.94 4.70
N HIS A 97 8.28 16.26 4.70
CA HIS A 97 8.60 17.12 3.55
C HIS A 97 7.98 16.56 2.24
N LYS A 98 6.73 16.11 2.34
CA LYS A 98 5.95 15.54 1.23
C LYS A 98 6.51 14.24 0.65
N LYS A 99 7.48 13.63 1.31
CA LYS A 99 8.06 12.35 0.88
C LYS A 99 7.65 11.24 1.84
N PRO A 100 7.28 10.06 1.34
CA PRO A 100 6.96 8.93 2.20
C PRO A 100 8.17 8.53 3.04
N VAL A 101 7.97 8.37 4.36
CA VAL A 101 9.02 7.93 5.28
C VAL A 101 8.61 6.69 6.07
N GLY A 102 7.35 6.30 6.01
CA GLY A 102 6.90 5.09 6.69
C GLY A 102 5.45 4.78 6.37
N ILE A 103 4.99 3.63 6.85
CA ILE A 103 3.60 3.19 6.70
C ILE A 103 3.11 2.75 8.07
N LEU A 104 1.96 3.29 8.49
CA LEU A 104 1.29 2.90 9.73
C LEU A 104 0.16 1.95 9.43
N THR A 105 -0.03 0.97 10.31
CA THR A 105 -1.14 0.04 10.27
C THR A 105 -1.84 0.07 11.64
N PRO A 106 -3.06 -0.50 11.78
CA PRO A 106 -3.72 -0.56 13.08
C PRO A 106 -2.87 -1.22 14.16
N LYS A 107 -1.98 -2.14 13.80
CA LYS A 107 -1.05 -2.78 14.72
C LYS A 107 -0.15 -1.78 15.42
N ASP A 108 0.25 -0.73 14.72
CA ASP A 108 1.14 0.30 15.25
C ASP A 108 0.45 1.19 16.28
N MET A 109 -0.88 1.10 16.36
CA MET A 109 -1.69 1.91 17.28
C MET A 109 -1.87 1.30 18.65
N ILE A 110 -1.45 0.05 18.83
CA ILE A 110 -1.75 -0.72 20.06
C ILE A 110 -0.75 -0.47 21.19
N THR A 111 0.38 0.09 20.95
CA THR A 111 1.43 0.28 21.99
C THR A 111 1.17 1.42 22.95
#